data_4115d91089c16566b3777298c7b3aec0
#
_entry.id   4115d91089c16566b3777298c7b3aec0
#
_cell.length_a   1.000
_cell.length_b   1.000
_cell.length_c   1.000
_cell.angle_alpha   90.00
_cell.angle_beta   90.00
_cell.angle_gamma   90.00
#
_symmetry.space_group_name_H-M   'P 1'
#
loop_
_entity.id
_entity.type
_entity.pdbx_description
1 polymer ?
#
loop_
_entity_poly.entity_id
_entity_poly.type
_entity_poly.pdbx_seq_one_letter_code
_entity_poly.pdbx_strand_id
1 'polypeptide(L)'
;EAPPISGVQVVPDLVEAGSAEELSALVGFTVSDVAGLPFEAAEAAYTAYCGEMAEIRYRNDEAEAVSRKGAGSEDISGDYGTYDTVLELAVSGITATLKGNSGRYTLAAWSRDGFSYSLSLSSGAALETWSQIIAEAD
;
A
#
# COMPACT_ATOMS: atom_id res chain seq x y z
N GLU A 1 32.70 4.57 18.27
CA GLU A 1 32.38 4.36 17.43
C GLU A 1 32.50 4.10 16.71
N ALA A 2 32.27 4.23 16.77
CA ALA A 2 32.12 3.85 15.83
C ALA A 2 32.32 3.89 15.19
N PRO A 3 32.48 4.31 14.95
CA PRO A 3 32.30 4.36 13.95
C PRO A 3 32.38 3.79 13.32
N PRO A 4 32.10 3.60 13.33
CA PRO A 4 32.20 3.12 12.44
C PRO A 4 32.09 3.35 11.41
N ILE A 5 31.56 3.49 11.33
CA ILE A 5 31.49 3.62 10.07
C ILE A 5 31.76 4.85 9.69
N SER A 6 32.70 4.97 9.29
CA SER A 6 33.34 5.99 8.81
C SER A 6 32.59 6.85 7.96
N GLY A 7 31.90 7.74 8.38
CA GLY A 7 31.26 8.76 7.61
C GLY A 7 30.26 8.30 6.59
N VAL A 8 29.98 7.05 6.54
CA VAL A 8 28.97 6.57 5.64
C VAL A 8 27.62 6.80 6.29
N GLN A 9 26.80 7.57 5.61
CA GLN A 9 25.48 7.82 6.10
C GLN A 9 24.60 6.66 5.71
N VAL A 10 24.19 5.88 6.68
CA VAL A 10 23.26 4.78 6.43
C VAL A 10 21.85 5.29 6.60
N VAL A 11 21.06 5.24 5.55
CA VAL A 11 19.65 5.58 5.63
C VAL A 11 18.94 4.37 6.24
N PRO A 12 18.21 4.56 7.34
CA PRO A 12 17.48 3.43 7.93
C PRO A 12 16.52 2.84 6.91
N ASP A 13 16.43 1.51 6.85
CA ASP A 13 15.52 0.83 5.94
C ASP A 13 14.07 1.14 6.30
N LEU A 14 13.79 1.27 7.59
CA LEU A 14 12.44 1.54 8.07
C LEU A 14 12.44 2.76 8.99
N VAL A 15 11.55 3.70 8.70
CA VAL A 15 11.36 4.86 9.58
C VAL A 15 9.86 4.96 9.87
N GLU A 16 9.50 4.92 11.13
CA GLU A 16 8.11 5.03 11.53
C GLU A 16 7.65 6.48 11.56
N ALA A 17 6.43 6.71 11.11
CA ALA A 17 5.78 8.01 11.14
C ALA A 17 4.52 7.93 12.01
N GLY A 18 4.05 9.07 12.48
CA GLY A 18 2.86 9.14 13.32
C GLY A 18 1.56 9.36 12.54
N SER A 19 1.68 9.68 11.25
CA SER A 19 0.50 9.99 10.41
C SER A 19 0.86 9.91 8.95
N ALA A 20 -0.15 9.96 8.09
CA ALA A 20 0.05 10.00 6.63
C ALA A 20 0.79 11.29 6.23
N GLU A 21 0.53 12.40 6.88
CA GLU A 21 1.19 13.67 6.61
C GLU A 21 2.70 13.57 6.92
N GLU A 22 3.04 13.01 8.06
CA GLU A 22 4.42 12.81 8.46
C GLU A 22 5.11 11.83 7.52
N LEU A 23 4.40 10.77 7.13
CA LEU A 23 4.93 9.81 6.18
C LEU A 23 5.21 10.46 4.82
N SER A 24 4.34 11.34 4.36
CA SER A 24 4.54 12.10 3.12
C SER A 24 5.85 12.89 3.17
N ALA A 25 6.16 13.50 4.29
CA ALA A 25 7.40 14.25 4.45
C ALA A 25 8.64 13.35 4.36
N LEU A 26 8.52 12.13 4.86
CA LEU A 26 9.63 11.18 4.84
C LEU A 26 9.93 10.63 3.46
N VAL A 27 8.92 10.42 2.64
CA VAL A 27 9.10 9.83 1.31
C VAL A 27 9.16 10.84 0.17
N GLY A 28 8.80 12.09 0.45
CA GLY A 28 8.91 13.15 -0.54
C GLY A 28 7.76 13.23 -1.56
N PHE A 29 6.65 12.54 -1.32
CA PHE A 29 5.45 12.65 -2.15
C PHE A 29 4.21 12.51 -1.26
N THR A 30 3.06 12.90 -1.80
CA THR A 30 1.81 12.87 -1.03
C THR A 30 1.37 11.45 -0.73
N VAL A 31 1.07 11.19 0.52
CA VAL A 31 0.51 9.91 0.98
C VAL A 31 -0.74 10.23 1.78
N SER A 32 -1.83 9.55 1.47
CA SER A 32 -3.10 9.74 2.16
C SER A 32 -3.59 8.42 2.75
N ASP A 33 -4.40 8.53 3.80
CA ASP A 33 -5.04 7.34 4.37
C ASP A 33 -5.99 6.71 3.37
N VAL A 34 -6.13 5.39 3.46
CA VAL A 34 -7.04 4.65 2.59
C VAL A 34 -8.48 4.88 3.03
N ALA A 35 -9.31 5.29 2.08
CA ALA A 35 -10.74 5.45 2.32
C ALA A 35 -11.47 4.18 1.85
N GLY A 36 -12.59 3.88 2.45
CA GLY A 36 -13.45 2.79 1.99
C GLY A 36 -13.05 1.39 2.41
N LEU A 37 -12.18 1.27 3.42
CA LEU A 37 -11.82 -0.06 3.94
C LEU A 37 -13.07 -0.82 4.39
N PRO A 38 -13.13 -2.15 4.13
CA PRO A 38 -14.29 -2.96 4.50
C PRO A 38 -14.35 -3.31 5.99
N PHE A 39 -13.50 -2.71 6.81
CA PHE A 39 -13.49 -2.92 8.25
C PHE A 39 -13.03 -1.65 8.95
N GLU A 40 -13.31 -1.56 10.23
CA GLU A 40 -12.87 -0.44 11.04
C GLU A 40 -11.51 -0.76 11.65
N ALA A 41 -10.50 0.00 11.31
CA ALA A 41 -9.16 -0.24 11.83
C ALA A 41 -9.07 0.24 13.29
N ALA A 42 -8.54 -0.62 14.16
CA ALA A 42 -8.26 -0.25 15.53
C ALA A 42 -6.88 0.39 15.65
N GLU A 43 -5.97 0.05 14.74
CA GLU A 43 -4.62 0.57 14.71
C GLU A 43 -4.20 0.89 13.28
N ALA A 44 -3.35 1.90 13.14
CA ALA A 44 -2.71 2.21 11.88
C ALA A 44 -1.23 2.47 12.14
N ALA A 45 -0.36 1.84 11.36
CA ALA A 45 1.08 2.04 11.45
C ALA A 45 1.57 2.59 10.12
N TYR A 46 2.35 3.66 10.20
CA TYR A 46 2.86 4.37 9.03
C TYR A 46 4.38 4.18 8.98
N THR A 47 4.88 3.65 7.87
CA THR A 47 6.29 3.33 7.74
C THR A 47 6.85 3.79 6.40
N ALA A 48 8.02 4.42 6.43
CA ALA A 48 8.76 4.75 5.21
C ALA A 48 9.86 3.70 5.02
N TYR A 49 9.92 3.13 3.82
CA TYR A 49 10.95 2.16 3.47
C TYR A 49 11.99 2.84 2.60
N CYS A 50 13.21 2.98 3.12
CA CYS A 50 14.34 3.59 2.41
C CYS A 50 14.06 5.02 1.92
N GLY A 51 13.09 5.70 2.49
CA GLY A 51 12.69 7.02 2.03
C GLY A 51 12.05 7.05 0.65
N GLU A 52 11.72 5.89 0.08
CA GLU A 52 11.23 5.77 -1.29
C GLU A 52 9.85 5.16 -1.41
N MET A 53 9.43 4.38 -0.43
CA MET A 53 8.13 3.74 -0.45
C MET A 53 7.40 3.98 0.87
N ALA A 54 6.13 4.33 0.77
CA ALA A 54 5.29 4.53 1.93
C ALA A 54 4.43 3.30 2.15
N GLU A 55 4.31 2.86 3.38
CA GLU A 55 3.43 1.76 3.75
C GLU A 55 2.54 2.20 4.91
N ILE A 56 1.26 1.92 4.79
CA ILE A 56 0.31 2.11 5.88
C ILE A 56 -0.34 0.76 6.14
N ARG A 57 -0.25 0.31 7.37
CA ARG A 57 -0.83 -0.97 7.77
C ARG A 57 -1.97 -0.70 8.75
N TYR A 58 -3.17 -1.07 8.35
CA TYR A 58 -4.37 -0.94 9.18
C TYR A 58 -4.76 -2.31 9.70
N ARG A 59 -5.13 -2.39 10.96
CA ARG A 59 -5.56 -3.68 11.50
C ARG A 59 -6.53 -3.54 12.65
N ASN A 60 -7.30 -4.61 12.86
CA ASN A 60 -8.10 -4.81 14.04
C ASN A 60 -7.93 -6.28 14.45
N ASP A 61 -8.76 -6.76 15.36
CA ASP A 61 -8.63 -8.15 15.85
C ASP A 61 -8.90 -9.20 14.78
N GLU A 62 -9.56 -8.84 13.69
CA GLU A 62 -10.00 -9.81 12.69
C GLU A 62 -9.41 -9.61 11.30
N ALA A 63 -8.95 -8.42 10.97
CA ALA A 63 -8.53 -8.10 9.61
C ALA A 63 -7.34 -7.16 9.57
N GLU A 64 -6.62 -7.21 8.46
CA GLU A 64 -5.49 -6.34 8.20
C GLU A 64 -5.50 -5.87 6.75
N ALA A 65 -5.15 -4.61 6.54
CA ALA A 65 -4.95 -4.05 5.21
C ALA A 65 -3.57 -3.40 5.15
N VAL A 66 -2.86 -3.60 4.05
CA VAL A 66 -1.54 -3.01 3.84
C VAL A 66 -1.55 -2.21 2.55
N SER A 67 -1.37 -0.90 2.67
CA SER A 67 -1.32 0.01 1.54
C SER A 67 0.11 0.45 1.30
N ARG A 68 0.56 0.40 0.05
CA ARG A 68 1.89 0.86 -0.34
C ARG A 68 1.82 1.79 -1.52
N LYS A 69 2.67 2.82 -1.50
CA LYS A 69 2.82 3.76 -2.61
C LYS A 69 4.30 4.05 -2.80
N GLY A 70 4.77 3.97 -4.03
CA GLY A 70 6.15 4.27 -4.37
C GLY A 70 6.26 4.84 -5.78
N ALA A 71 7.36 5.50 -6.09
CA ALA A 71 7.58 6.05 -7.42
C ALA A 71 7.88 4.93 -8.42
N GLY A 72 7.46 5.12 -9.66
CA GLY A 72 7.70 4.15 -10.73
C GLY A 72 6.47 3.33 -11.06
N SER A 73 6.64 2.33 -11.89
CA SER A 73 5.54 1.49 -12.36
C SER A 73 5.72 0.01 -12.04
N GLU A 74 6.63 -0.32 -11.14
CA GLU A 74 6.86 -1.70 -10.74
C GLU A 74 5.87 -2.14 -9.66
N ASP A 75 5.62 -3.45 -9.59
CA ASP A 75 4.77 -4.01 -8.55
C ASP A 75 5.49 -3.92 -7.21
N ILE A 76 4.94 -3.16 -6.30
CA ILE A 76 5.53 -2.93 -4.98
C ILE A 76 4.81 -3.70 -3.86
N SER A 77 3.89 -4.61 -4.22
CA SER A 77 3.12 -5.34 -3.21
C SER A 77 3.97 -6.28 -2.37
N GLY A 78 5.06 -6.78 -2.94
CA GLY A 78 5.87 -7.80 -2.29
C GLY A 78 5.16 -9.14 -2.21
N ASP A 79 4.06 -9.30 -2.91
CA ASP A 79 3.25 -10.52 -2.88
C ASP A 79 3.49 -11.34 -4.15
N TYR A 80 4.04 -12.52 -3.97
CA TYR A 80 4.33 -13.44 -5.06
C TYR A 80 3.48 -14.71 -4.97
N GLY A 81 2.36 -14.63 -4.26
CA GLY A 81 1.46 -15.76 -4.08
C GLY A 81 0.75 -16.16 -5.37
N THR A 82 0.19 -17.35 -5.37
CA THR A 82 -0.58 -17.89 -6.49
C THR A 82 -2.07 -17.66 -6.23
N TYR A 83 -2.77 -17.17 -7.24
CA TYR A 83 -4.19 -16.83 -7.13
C TYR A 83 -4.99 -17.54 -8.21
N ASP A 84 -6.21 -17.97 -7.86
CA ASP A 84 -7.13 -18.59 -8.82
C ASP A 84 -7.63 -17.59 -9.84
N THR A 85 -7.77 -16.34 -9.44
CA THR A 85 -8.35 -15.31 -10.29
C THR A 85 -7.44 -14.09 -10.34
N VAL A 86 -7.14 -13.63 -11.55
CA VAL A 86 -6.45 -12.37 -11.79
C VAL A 86 -7.28 -11.64 -12.83
N LEU A 87 -7.72 -10.42 -12.52
CA LEU A 87 -8.48 -9.65 -13.48
C LEU A 87 -8.08 -8.19 -13.47
N GLU A 88 -8.40 -7.49 -14.56
CA GLU A 88 -8.16 -6.05 -14.63
C GLU A 88 -9.46 -5.30 -14.45
N LEU A 89 -9.43 -4.27 -13.64
CA LEU A 89 -10.58 -3.43 -13.35
C LEU A 89 -10.25 -1.99 -13.71
N ALA A 90 -11.07 -1.39 -14.57
CA ALA A 90 -10.90 0.01 -14.92
C ALA A 90 -11.80 0.86 -14.03
N VAL A 91 -11.19 1.81 -13.31
CA VAL A 91 -11.89 2.71 -12.40
C VAL A 91 -11.34 4.11 -12.59
N SER A 92 -12.18 5.07 -12.96
CA SER A 92 -11.78 6.48 -13.07
C SER A 92 -10.52 6.71 -13.91
N GLY A 93 -10.38 5.95 -14.99
CA GLY A 93 -9.21 6.08 -15.87
C GLY A 93 -7.97 5.32 -15.41
N ILE A 94 -8.09 4.59 -14.31
CA ILE A 94 -6.99 3.77 -13.78
C ILE A 94 -7.31 2.32 -14.07
N THR A 95 -6.30 1.55 -14.50
CA THR A 95 -6.46 0.10 -14.64
C THR A 95 -5.75 -0.57 -13.47
N ALA A 96 -6.49 -1.27 -12.65
CA ALA A 96 -5.96 -2.00 -11.52
C ALA A 96 -5.97 -3.49 -11.80
N THR A 97 -4.94 -4.20 -11.35
CA THR A 97 -4.90 -5.65 -11.41
C THR A 97 -5.34 -6.18 -10.06
N LEU A 98 -6.40 -6.97 -10.05
CA LEU A 98 -6.94 -7.58 -8.85
C LEU A 98 -6.62 -9.05 -8.82
N LYS A 99 -6.21 -9.55 -7.67
CA LYS A 99 -5.88 -10.96 -7.47
C LYS A 99 -6.63 -11.51 -6.29
N GLY A 100 -7.16 -12.70 -6.44
CA GLY A 100 -7.92 -13.31 -5.36
C GLY A 100 -8.35 -14.73 -5.65
N ASN A 101 -9.21 -15.23 -4.79
CA ASN A 101 -9.70 -16.60 -4.86
C ASN A 101 -11.19 -16.61 -4.53
N SER A 102 -11.94 -17.45 -5.23
CA SER A 102 -13.36 -17.69 -4.93
C SER A 102 -14.23 -16.43 -4.92
N GLY A 103 -13.95 -15.51 -5.83
CA GLY A 103 -14.76 -14.30 -5.97
C GLY A 103 -14.45 -13.19 -4.99
N ARG A 104 -13.45 -13.40 -4.12
CA ARG A 104 -12.98 -12.35 -3.22
C ARG A 104 -11.55 -12.01 -3.57
N TYR A 105 -11.28 -10.72 -3.72
CA TYR A 105 -9.96 -10.25 -4.12
C TYR A 105 -9.22 -9.74 -2.91
N THR A 106 -7.99 -10.22 -2.73
CA THR A 106 -7.16 -9.90 -1.56
C THR A 106 -6.04 -8.93 -1.87
N LEU A 107 -5.77 -8.69 -3.15
CA LEU A 107 -4.69 -7.79 -3.56
C LEU A 107 -5.10 -6.99 -4.78
N ALA A 108 -4.77 -5.71 -4.79
CA ALA A 108 -4.89 -4.87 -5.97
C ALA A 108 -3.61 -4.09 -6.17
N ALA A 109 -3.21 -3.91 -7.41
CA ALA A 109 -2.05 -3.11 -7.77
C ALA A 109 -2.40 -2.24 -8.97
N TRP A 110 -1.99 -0.98 -8.94
CA TRP A 110 -2.23 -0.06 -10.05
C TRP A 110 -1.15 1.01 -10.08
N SER A 111 -1.11 1.75 -11.19
CA SER A 111 -0.19 2.88 -11.35
C SER A 111 -0.98 4.12 -11.71
N ARG A 112 -0.53 5.25 -11.22
CA ARG A 112 -1.16 6.53 -11.50
C ARG A 112 -0.15 7.65 -11.30
N ASP A 113 -0.08 8.57 -12.27
CA ASP A 113 0.76 9.76 -12.17
C ASP A 113 2.23 9.50 -11.83
N GLY A 114 2.76 8.39 -12.32
CA GLY A 114 4.16 8.03 -12.08
C GLY A 114 4.41 7.29 -10.79
N PHE A 115 3.37 6.89 -10.08
CA PHE A 115 3.48 6.14 -8.83
C PHE A 115 2.83 4.78 -8.97
N SER A 116 3.38 3.81 -8.25
CA SER A 116 2.79 2.48 -8.12
C SER A 116 2.10 2.36 -6.78
N TYR A 117 0.95 1.73 -6.78
CA TYR A 117 0.13 1.52 -5.59
C TYR A 117 -0.17 0.05 -5.45
N SER A 118 -0.22 -0.42 -4.21
CA SER A 118 -0.76 -1.73 -3.91
C SER A 118 -1.55 -1.67 -2.62
N LEU A 119 -2.58 -2.49 -2.53
CA LEU A 119 -3.37 -2.64 -1.31
C LEU A 119 -3.72 -4.10 -1.17
N SER A 120 -3.42 -4.67 -0.02
CA SER A 120 -3.82 -6.02 0.31
C SER A 120 -4.84 -5.99 1.45
N LEU A 121 -5.82 -6.88 1.38
CA LEU A 121 -6.85 -7.05 2.39
C LEU A 121 -6.86 -8.50 2.82
N SER A 122 -6.55 -8.76 4.08
CA SER A 122 -6.42 -10.13 4.59
C SER A 122 -7.69 -10.97 4.41
N SER A 123 -8.85 -10.33 4.56
CA SER A 123 -10.14 -11.02 4.38
C SER A 123 -10.67 -10.93 2.96
N GLY A 124 -9.99 -10.16 2.12
CA GLY A 124 -10.45 -9.89 0.77
C GLY A 124 -11.70 -9.02 0.73
N ALA A 125 -12.14 -8.70 -0.47
CA ALA A 125 -13.35 -7.92 -0.68
C ALA A 125 -13.93 -8.22 -2.06
N ALA A 126 -15.21 -7.90 -2.22
CA ALA A 126 -15.88 -8.03 -3.50
C ALA A 126 -15.42 -6.94 -4.46
N LEU A 127 -15.69 -7.14 -5.73
CA LEU A 127 -15.30 -6.21 -6.79
C LEU A 127 -15.80 -4.78 -6.55
N GLU A 128 -17.02 -4.64 -6.08
CA GLU A 128 -17.63 -3.34 -5.83
C GLU A 128 -16.87 -2.55 -4.75
N THR A 129 -16.44 -3.22 -3.71
CA THR A 129 -15.67 -2.61 -2.64
C THR A 129 -14.34 -2.11 -3.17
N TRP A 130 -13.67 -2.92 -3.98
CA TRP A 130 -12.41 -2.54 -4.61
C TRP A 130 -12.57 -1.34 -5.54
N SER A 131 -13.66 -1.29 -6.31
CA SER A 131 -13.93 -0.16 -7.19
C SER A 131 -13.99 1.14 -6.42
N GLN A 132 -14.65 1.14 -5.27
CA GLN A 132 -14.76 2.33 -4.43
C GLN A 132 -13.41 2.73 -3.82
N ILE A 133 -12.67 1.75 -3.32
CA ILE A 133 -11.36 2.02 -2.74
C ILE A 133 -10.43 2.65 -3.77
N ILE A 134 -10.36 2.07 -4.96
CA ILE A 134 -9.48 2.56 -6.02
C ILE A 134 -9.92 3.93 -6.53
N ALA A 135 -11.21 4.17 -6.65
CA ALA A 135 -11.74 5.45 -7.10
C ALA A 135 -11.38 6.59 -6.13
N GLU A 136 -11.27 6.29 -4.85
CA GLU A 136 -10.94 7.26 -3.81
C GLU A 136 -9.46 7.30 -3.47
N ALA A 137 -8.66 6.41 -4.06
CA ALA A 137 -7.23 6.36 -3.80
C ALA A 137 -6.53 7.59 -4.36
N ASP A 138 -5.49 7.98 -3.66
CA ASP A 138 -4.75 9.19 -3.94
C ASP A 138 -3.47 8.91 -4.70
#